data_928c8fa40eb0cdb5bc28339b9b162412
#
_entry.id   928c8fa40eb0cdb5bc28339b9b162412
#
_cell.length_a   1.000
_cell.length_b   1.000
_cell.length_c   1.000
_cell.angle_alpha   90.00
_cell.angle_beta   90.00
_cell.angle_gamma   90.00
#
_symmetry.space_group_name_H-M   'P 1'
#
loop_
_entity.id
_entity.type
_entity.pdbx_description
1 polymer ?
#
loop_
_entity_poly.entity_id
_entity_poly.type
_entity_poly.pdbx_seq_one_letter_code
_entity_poly.pdbx_strand_id
1 'polypeptide(L)'
;MDAQVDAPSDPTGESFIDLSDGDFATEVSYRPTVGFGIYVSDRIYGQRPDEIYRSASKAAQRILQLRESYKNGGLITYLSLAEMRQLMGLTQEKVAEALAIKQPSVQRIEKRGNVEVVTLARHVRALGGRLEMSVVFDDMEARLELSALEDRR
;
A
#
# COMPACT_ATOMS: atom_id res chain seq x y z
N MET A 1 22.12 2.77 0.77
CA MET A 1 21.09 2.38 1.77
C MET A 1 21.69 1.31 2.64
N ASP A 2 21.81 1.58 3.91
CA ASP A 2 22.31 0.64 4.89
C ASP A 2 21.16 -0.18 5.45
N ALA A 3 21.44 -1.42 5.85
CA ALA A 3 20.44 -2.33 6.39
C ALA A 3 20.97 -3.02 7.62
N GLN A 4 20.20 -2.99 8.70
CA GLN A 4 20.45 -3.76 9.92
C GLN A 4 19.30 -4.75 10.09
N VAL A 5 19.62 -6.01 10.37
CA VAL A 5 18.62 -7.07 10.51
C VAL A 5 18.62 -7.57 11.94
N ASP A 6 17.46 -7.53 12.57
CA ASP A 6 17.18 -8.23 13.83
C ASP A 6 16.34 -9.47 13.52
N ALA A 7 16.96 -10.63 13.62
CA ALA A 7 16.34 -11.91 13.30
C ALA A 7 15.94 -12.64 14.59
N PRO A 8 14.73 -13.22 14.63
CA PRO A 8 14.28 -13.98 15.78
C PRO A 8 15.09 -15.27 15.94
N SER A 9 15.16 -15.77 17.16
CA SER A 9 15.73 -17.10 17.47
C SER A 9 14.86 -18.25 16.94
N ASP A 10 13.57 -18.01 16.69
CA ASP A 10 12.62 -18.95 16.12
C ASP A 10 12.45 -18.68 14.61
N PRO A 11 12.63 -19.69 13.73
CA PRO A 11 12.46 -19.54 12.27
C PRO A 11 11.07 -19.07 11.83
N THR A 12 10.06 -19.24 12.67
CA THR A 12 8.67 -18.79 12.40
C THR A 12 8.38 -17.39 12.92
N GLY A 13 9.31 -16.80 13.65
CA GLY A 13 9.22 -15.49 14.25
C GLY A 13 9.24 -14.36 13.24
N GLU A 14 9.08 -13.15 13.75
CA GLU A 14 9.14 -11.93 12.95
C GLU A 14 10.56 -11.36 12.99
N SER A 15 11.13 -11.12 11.81
CA SER A 15 12.39 -10.37 11.66
C SER A 15 12.09 -8.90 11.43
N PHE A 16 12.94 -8.03 11.95
CA PHE A 16 12.88 -6.60 11.66
C PHE A 16 14.11 -6.18 10.86
N ILE A 17 13.92 -5.31 9.91
CA ILE A 17 14.95 -4.80 9.01
C ILE A 17 14.87 -3.27 9.07
N ASP A 18 15.85 -2.67 9.73
CA ASP A 18 16.00 -1.23 9.72
C ASP A 18 16.78 -0.80 8.48
N LEU A 19 16.18 0.08 7.68
CA LEU A 19 16.76 0.62 6.46
C LEU A 19 17.01 2.11 6.60
N SER A 20 18.20 2.57 6.25
CA SER A 20 18.54 4.00 6.30
C SER A 20 19.34 4.47 5.07
N ASP A 21 19.14 5.74 4.68
CA ASP A 21 19.90 6.41 3.64
C ASP A 21 19.91 7.92 3.87
N GLY A 22 20.95 8.42 4.53
CA GLY A 22 21.00 9.77 5.09
C GLY A 22 19.94 9.93 6.17
N ASP A 23 19.09 10.94 6.04
CA ASP A 23 18.00 11.22 7.00
C ASP A 23 16.74 10.36 6.74
N PHE A 24 16.70 9.62 5.64
CA PHE A 24 15.62 8.66 5.38
C PHE A 24 15.84 7.40 6.21
N ALA A 25 14.84 7.03 7.00
CA ALA A 25 14.82 5.75 7.73
C ALA A 25 13.43 5.11 7.63
N THR A 26 13.38 3.80 7.54
CA THR A 26 12.14 3.01 7.59
C THR A 26 12.41 1.63 8.14
N GLU A 27 11.43 1.06 8.79
CA GLU A 27 11.47 -0.31 9.29
C GLU A 27 10.60 -1.22 8.42
N VAL A 28 11.10 -2.41 8.16
CA VAL A 28 10.38 -3.47 7.46
C VAL A 28 10.33 -4.68 8.37
N SER A 29 9.14 -5.20 8.65
CA SER A 29 9.02 -6.51 9.30
C SER A 29 8.88 -7.61 8.25
N TYR A 30 9.36 -8.81 8.59
CA TYR A 30 9.18 -10.00 7.77
C TYR A 30 8.71 -11.18 8.60
N ARG A 31 7.63 -11.82 8.14
CA ARG A 31 7.11 -13.08 8.67
C ARG A 31 6.90 -14.07 7.52
N PRO A 32 7.43 -15.30 7.58
CA PRO A 32 7.32 -16.27 6.48
C PRO A 32 5.89 -16.51 5.99
N THR A 33 4.92 -16.52 6.90
CA THR A 33 3.50 -16.77 6.61
C THR A 33 2.72 -15.52 6.15
N VAL A 34 3.23 -14.33 6.40
CA VAL A 34 2.56 -13.05 6.13
C VAL A 34 3.21 -12.31 4.97
N GLY A 35 4.54 -12.23 4.96
CA GLY A 35 5.34 -11.46 4.01
C GLY A 35 6.06 -10.27 4.66
N PHE A 36 6.32 -9.24 3.89
CA PHE A 36 7.05 -8.03 4.27
C PHE A 36 6.05 -6.94 4.68
N GLY A 37 6.12 -6.50 5.92
CA GLY A 37 5.34 -5.38 6.45
C GLY A 37 6.15 -4.09 6.38
N ILE A 38 5.58 -3.00 5.88
CA ILE A 38 6.20 -1.67 5.82
C ILE A 38 5.41 -0.73 6.73
N TYR A 39 6.11 0.01 7.57
CA TYR A 39 5.55 1.04 8.45
C TYR A 39 5.76 2.40 7.79
N VAL A 40 4.68 3.03 7.35
CA VAL A 40 4.68 4.33 6.67
C VAL A 40 4.48 5.47 7.66
N SER A 41 3.72 5.22 8.73
CA SER A 41 3.49 6.14 9.85
C SER A 41 4.46 5.88 10.99
N ASP A 42 4.60 6.84 11.91
CA ASP A 42 5.36 6.65 13.13
C ASP A 42 4.85 5.42 13.89
N ARG A 43 5.76 4.48 14.14
CA ARG A 43 5.41 3.20 14.75
C ARG A 43 5.02 3.37 16.21
N ILE A 44 3.85 2.88 16.58
CA ILE A 44 3.47 2.61 17.96
C ILE A 44 3.72 1.13 18.23
N TYR A 45 4.40 0.81 19.32
CA TYR A 45 4.69 -0.58 19.72
C TYR A 45 3.42 -1.46 19.68
N GLY A 46 3.51 -2.61 18.99
CA GLY A 46 2.41 -3.54 18.81
C GLY A 46 1.45 -3.20 17.65
N GLN A 47 1.68 -2.13 16.91
CA GLN A 47 0.90 -1.78 15.74
C GLN A 47 1.19 -2.74 14.57
N ARG A 48 0.16 -3.02 13.78
CA ARG A 48 0.33 -3.77 12.51
C ARG A 48 0.99 -2.89 11.45
N PRO A 49 1.75 -3.51 10.50
CA PRO A 49 2.24 -2.77 9.35
C PRO A 49 1.12 -2.09 8.57
N ASP A 50 1.39 -0.89 8.06
CA ASP A 50 0.44 -0.14 7.21
C ASP A 50 0.24 -0.83 5.86
N GLU A 51 1.29 -1.46 5.34
CA GLU A 51 1.30 -2.14 4.05
C GLU A 51 1.95 -3.52 4.17
N ILE A 52 1.40 -4.54 3.51
CA ILE A 52 1.94 -5.91 3.51
C ILE A 52 2.17 -6.40 2.08
N TYR A 53 3.38 -6.86 1.79
CA TYR A 53 3.81 -7.37 0.50
C TYR A 53 4.25 -8.82 0.61
N ARG A 54 3.69 -9.71 -0.20
CA ARG A 54 4.12 -11.12 -0.29
C ARG A 54 5.35 -11.31 -1.16
N SER A 55 5.71 -10.32 -1.96
CA SER A 55 6.87 -10.31 -2.85
C SER A 55 7.94 -9.35 -2.33
N ALA A 56 9.14 -9.86 -2.10
CA ALA A 56 10.30 -9.04 -1.73
C ALA A 56 10.59 -7.93 -2.78
N SER A 57 10.42 -8.24 -4.07
CA SER A 57 10.62 -7.28 -5.14
C SER A 57 9.64 -6.10 -5.05
N LYS A 58 8.36 -6.37 -4.76
CA LYS A 58 7.36 -5.30 -4.59
C LYS A 58 7.58 -4.48 -3.33
N ALA A 59 7.97 -5.12 -2.22
CA ALA A 59 8.35 -4.43 -0.99
C ALA A 59 9.56 -3.50 -1.24
N ALA A 60 10.60 -4.00 -1.88
CA ALA A 60 11.78 -3.21 -2.24
C ALA A 60 11.43 -2.03 -3.17
N GLN A 61 10.58 -2.25 -4.19
CA GLN A 61 10.11 -1.17 -5.06
C GLN A 61 9.37 -0.09 -4.27
N ARG A 62 8.52 -0.49 -3.32
CA ARG A 62 7.80 0.46 -2.46
C ARG A 62 8.75 1.27 -1.58
N ILE A 63 9.74 0.65 -0.97
CA ILE A 63 10.77 1.32 -0.15
C ILE A 63 11.52 2.36 -0.99
N LEU A 64 11.89 2.02 -2.23
CA LEU A 64 12.55 2.97 -3.14
C LEU A 64 11.64 4.16 -3.49
N GLN A 65 10.33 3.95 -3.66
CA GLN A 65 9.37 5.04 -3.87
C GLN A 65 9.27 5.95 -2.64
N LEU A 66 9.18 5.39 -1.43
CA LEU A 66 9.15 6.15 -0.19
C LEU A 66 10.41 7.00 -0.02
N ARG A 67 11.57 6.41 -0.26
CA ARG A 67 12.87 7.09 -0.22
C ARG A 67 12.95 8.24 -1.23
N GLU A 68 12.49 8.03 -2.47
CA GLU A 68 12.49 9.05 -3.51
C GLU A 68 11.54 10.21 -3.15
N SER A 69 10.36 9.90 -2.63
CA SER A 69 9.42 10.91 -2.12
C SER A 69 10.04 11.74 -1.01
N TYR A 70 10.72 11.10 -0.06
CA TYR A 70 11.41 11.79 1.03
C TYR A 70 12.51 12.73 0.52
N LYS A 71 13.37 12.26 -0.43
CA LYS A 71 14.44 13.06 -1.02
C LYS A 71 13.94 14.30 -1.79
N ASN A 72 12.75 14.21 -2.35
CA ASN A 72 12.09 15.32 -3.05
C ASN A 72 11.31 16.27 -2.11
N GLY A 73 11.52 16.16 -0.79
CA GLY A 73 10.84 16.98 0.21
C GLY A 73 9.37 16.63 0.42
N GLY A 74 8.94 15.47 -0.10
CA GLY A 74 7.61 14.93 0.13
C GLY A 74 7.50 14.29 1.51
N LEU A 75 6.31 14.35 2.09
CA LEU A 75 5.98 13.55 3.27
C LEU A 75 5.95 12.06 2.87
N ILE A 76 6.42 11.19 3.75
CA ILE A 76 6.16 9.76 3.65
C ILE A 76 4.65 9.59 3.77
N THR A 77 3.99 9.12 2.72
CA THR A 77 2.53 9.02 2.65
C THR A 77 2.11 7.62 2.26
N TYR A 78 0.86 7.28 2.63
CA TYR A 78 0.21 6.07 2.14
C TYR A 78 0.20 6.03 0.61
N LEU A 79 0.12 4.83 0.05
CA LEU A 79 0.09 4.60 -1.39
C LEU A 79 -1.03 5.39 -2.06
N SER A 80 -0.68 6.22 -3.02
CA SER A 80 -1.63 6.79 -3.96
C SER A 80 -2.12 5.72 -4.98
N LEU A 81 -3.24 5.99 -5.64
CA LEU A 81 -3.74 5.09 -6.69
C LEU A 81 -2.74 4.94 -7.86
N ALA A 82 -2.00 5.99 -8.19
CA ALA A 82 -0.97 5.95 -9.22
C ALA A 82 0.21 5.05 -8.84
N GLU A 83 0.71 5.16 -7.60
CA GLU A 83 1.78 4.31 -7.09
C GLU A 83 1.34 2.85 -7.00
N MET A 84 0.11 2.59 -6.54
CA MET A 84 -0.48 1.26 -6.51
C MET A 84 -0.53 0.63 -7.90
N ARG A 85 -0.98 1.38 -8.92
CA ARG A 85 -0.98 0.94 -10.31
C ARG A 85 0.44 0.59 -10.80
N GLN A 86 1.42 1.44 -10.50
CA GLN A 86 2.83 1.23 -10.88
C GLN A 86 3.40 -0.04 -10.23
N LEU A 87 3.11 -0.28 -8.95
CA LEU A 87 3.50 -1.51 -8.24
C LEU A 87 2.89 -2.78 -8.87
N MET A 88 1.69 -2.65 -9.47
CA MET A 88 1.09 -3.76 -10.22
C MET A 88 1.64 -3.89 -11.65
N GLY A 89 2.57 -3.02 -12.08
CA GLY A 89 3.16 -3.03 -13.43
C GLY A 89 2.16 -2.66 -14.52
N LEU A 90 1.12 -1.87 -14.20
CA LEU A 90 0.06 -1.49 -15.12
C LEU A 90 0.25 -0.07 -15.65
N THR A 91 -0.10 0.14 -16.93
CA THR A 91 -0.19 1.49 -17.52
C THR A 91 -1.58 2.08 -17.30
N GLN A 92 -1.71 3.41 -17.43
CA GLN A 92 -3.02 4.06 -17.35
C GLN A 92 -3.97 3.61 -18.46
N GLU A 93 -3.43 3.26 -19.63
CA GLU A 93 -4.20 2.73 -20.77
C GLU A 93 -4.82 1.37 -20.43
N LYS A 94 -4.06 0.45 -19.81
CA LYS A 94 -4.58 -0.84 -19.38
C LYS A 94 -5.67 -0.72 -18.32
N VAL A 95 -5.50 0.22 -17.38
CA VAL A 95 -6.54 0.49 -16.38
C VAL A 95 -7.78 1.12 -17.01
N ALA A 96 -7.59 2.03 -17.99
CA ALA A 96 -8.67 2.66 -18.74
C ALA A 96 -9.50 1.61 -19.52
N GLU A 97 -8.82 0.65 -20.16
CA GLU A 97 -9.45 -0.48 -20.85
C GLU A 97 -10.27 -1.33 -19.87
N ALA A 98 -9.70 -1.74 -18.75
CA ALA A 98 -10.37 -2.54 -17.72
C ALA A 98 -11.59 -1.84 -17.10
N LEU A 99 -11.56 -0.50 -17.01
CA LEU A 99 -12.67 0.31 -16.50
C LEU A 99 -13.69 0.72 -17.58
N ALA A 100 -13.43 0.43 -18.86
CA ALA A 100 -14.19 0.91 -20.01
C ALA A 100 -14.35 2.45 -20.05
N ILE A 101 -13.27 3.19 -19.71
CA ILE A 101 -13.19 4.65 -19.72
C ILE A 101 -11.99 5.14 -20.53
N LYS A 102 -11.88 6.45 -20.78
CA LYS A 102 -10.72 7.04 -21.46
C LYS A 102 -9.54 7.23 -20.50
N GLN A 103 -8.30 7.05 -20.98
CA GLN A 103 -7.07 7.22 -20.19
C GLN A 103 -7.00 8.57 -19.43
N PRO A 104 -7.41 9.74 -19.97
CA PRO A 104 -7.44 10.99 -19.19
C PRO A 104 -8.38 10.94 -17.97
N SER A 105 -9.39 10.07 -17.98
CA SER A 105 -10.27 9.86 -16.84
C SER A 105 -9.57 9.08 -15.73
N VAL A 106 -8.73 8.09 -16.07
CA VAL A 106 -7.86 7.39 -15.10
C VAL A 106 -6.90 8.38 -14.45
N GLN A 107 -6.21 9.18 -15.26
CA GLN A 107 -5.31 10.23 -14.75
C GLN A 107 -6.02 11.17 -13.77
N ARG A 108 -7.26 11.55 -14.07
CA ARG A 108 -8.07 12.42 -13.21
C ARG A 108 -8.45 11.75 -11.90
N ILE A 109 -8.80 10.46 -11.92
CA ILE A 109 -9.10 9.67 -10.72
C ILE A 109 -7.85 9.59 -9.84
N GLU A 110 -6.68 9.26 -10.41
CA GLU A 110 -5.42 9.14 -9.70
C GLU A 110 -4.92 10.46 -9.08
N LYS A 111 -5.26 11.60 -9.67
CA LYS A 111 -4.88 12.93 -9.16
C LYS A 111 -5.85 13.52 -8.15
N ARG A 112 -7.07 13.00 -8.03
CA ARG A 112 -8.07 13.54 -7.10
C ARG A 112 -7.79 13.09 -5.68
N GLY A 113 -7.78 14.06 -4.74
CA GLY A 113 -7.75 13.78 -3.29
C GLY A 113 -9.09 13.30 -2.71
N ASN A 114 -10.18 13.39 -3.50
CA ASN A 114 -11.52 12.96 -3.08
C ASN A 114 -12.10 12.04 -4.17
N VAL A 115 -12.10 10.75 -3.89
CA VAL A 115 -12.62 9.70 -4.77
C VAL A 115 -13.78 8.99 -4.06
N GLU A 116 -14.91 8.87 -4.73
CA GLU A 116 -16.03 8.09 -4.22
C GLU A 116 -15.66 6.63 -4.02
N VAL A 117 -16.16 6.00 -2.94
CA VAL A 117 -15.82 4.62 -2.57
C VAL A 117 -16.11 3.64 -3.70
N VAL A 118 -17.21 3.80 -4.44
CA VAL A 118 -17.54 2.95 -5.60
C VAL A 118 -16.50 3.09 -6.71
N THR A 119 -16.06 4.31 -7.00
CA THR A 119 -15.01 4.57 -7.99
C THR A 119 -13.67 3.98 -7.54
N LEU A 120 -13.34 4.09 -6.26
CA LEU A 120 -12.15 3.50 -5.65
C LEU A 120 -12.19 1.96 -5.76
N ALA A 121 -13.32 1.34 -5.39
CA ALA A 121 -13.49 -0.12 -5.47
C ALA A 121 -13.31 -0.63 -6.91
N ARG A 122 -13.91 0.05 -7.89
CA ARG A 122 -13.75 -0.28 -9.32
C ARG A 122 -12.30 -0.12 -9.78
N HIS A 123 -11.62 0.94 -9.35
CA HIS A 123 -10.22 1.18 -9.71
C HIS A 123 -9.31 0.08 -9.13
N VAL A 124 -9.45 -0.25 -7.84
CA VAL A 124 -8.70 -1.33 -7.17
C VAL A 124 -8.94 -2.68 -7.87
N ARG A 125 -10.19 -2.96 -8.28
CA ARG A 125 -10.52 -4.18 -9.05
C ARG A 125 -9.82 -4.20 -10.41
N ALA A 126 -9.75 -3.08 -11.11
CA ALA A 126 -9.03 -2.97 -12.39
C ALA A 126 -7.52 -3.19 -12.24
N LEU A 127 -6.97 -2.98 -11.03
CA LEU A 127 -5.58 -3.31 -10.68
C LEU A 127 -5.40 -4.80 -10.28
N GLY A 128 -6.48 -5.59 -10.27
CA GLY A 128 -6.47 -7.00 -9.85
C GLY A 128 -6.60 -7.19 -8.34
N GLY A 129 -6.96 -6.14 -7.61
CA GLY A 129 -7.17 -6.14 -6.16
C GLY A 129 -8.63 -6.21 -5.75
N ARG A 130 -8.85 -6.18 -4.42
CA ARG A 130 -10.16 -6.06 -3.78
C ARG A 130 -10.08 -4.97 -2.71
N LEU A 131 -11.04 -4.05 -2.70
CA LEU A 131 -11.16 -3.05 -1.64
C LEU A 131 -11.85 -3.69 -0.43
N GLU A 132 -11.20 -3.63 0.72
CA GLU A 132 -11.77 -3.97 2.02
C GLU A 132 -11.74 -2.71 2.89
N MET A 133 -12.78 -2.49 3.67
CA MET A 133 -12.86 -1.36 4.59
C MET A 133 -13.24 -1.87 5.98
N SER A 134 -12.62 -1.30 7.00
CA SER A 134 -13.01 -1.51 8.39
C SER A 134 -13.33 -0.18 9.05
N VAL A 135 -14.17 -0.25 10.09
CA VAL A 135 -14.46 0.86 10.98
C VAL A 135 -13.98 0.45 12.36
N VAL A 136 -13.17 1.31 12.97
CA VAL A 136 -12.60 1.09 14.29
C VAL A 136 -13.25 2.08 15.26
N PHE A 137 -13.78 1.55 16.36
CA PHE A 137 -14.28 2.29 17.51
C PHE A 137 -13.38 1.97 18.70
N ASP A 138 -13.56 2.67 19.82
CA ASP A 138 -12.73 2.46 21.00
C ASP A 138 -12.84 1.03 21.58
N ASP A 139 -13.98 0.37 21.39
CA ASP A 139 -14.31 -0.94 21.96
C ASP A 139 -14.61 -2.03 20.91
N MET A 140 -14.59 -1.70 19.61
CA MET A 140 -14.87 -2.67 18.55
C MET A 140 -14.23 -2.29 17.20
N GLU A 141 -13.98 -3.32 16.39
CA GLU A 141 -13.65 -3.19 14.97
C GLU A 141 -14.65 -4.00 14.14
N ALA A 142 -15.18 -3.40 13.08
CA ALA A 142 -16.11 -4.07 12.17
C ALA A 142 -15.68 -3.88 10.72
N ARG A 143 -15.70 -4.98 9.94
CA ARG A 143 -15.47 -4.91 8.47
C ARG A 143 -16.76 -4.47 7.80
N LEU A 144 -16.66 -3.51 6.88
CA LEU A 144 -17.80 -3.07 6.08
C LEU A 144 -17.90 -3.95 4.82
N GLU A 145 -19.12 -4.45 4.58
CA GLU A 145 -19.47 -5.15 3.34
C GLU A 145 -19.79 -4.13 2.24
N LEU A 146 -18.97 -4.12 1.18
CA LEU A 146 -19.12 -3.19 0.04
C LEU A 146 -19.89 -3.79 -1.14
N SER A 147 -20.31 -5.06 -1.06
CA SER A 147 -20.98 -5.76 -2.16
C SER A 147 -22.24 -5.05 -2.66
N ALA A 148 -22.98 -4.40 -1.75
CA ALA A 148 -24.18 -3.63 -2.11
C ALA A 148 -23.89 -2.33 -2.90
N LEU A 149 -22.64 -1.87 -2.94
CA LEU A 149 -22.22 -0.66 -3.67
C LEU A 149 -21.78 -0.98 -5.11
N GLU A 150 -21.52 -2.24 -5.42
CA GLU A 150 -20.97 -2.67 -6.72
C GLU A 150 -22.06 -2.90 -7.77
N ASP A 151 -23.31 -3.16 -7.38
CA ASP A 151 -24.43 -3.51 -8.25
C ASP A 151 -25.25 -2.31 -8.75
N ARG A 152 -24.93 -1.09 -8.37
CA ARG A 152 -25.59 0.10 -8.92
C ARG A 152 -24.90 0.51 -10.23
N ARG A 153 -25.39 -0.08 -11.32
CA ARG A 153 -25.15 0.36 -12.70
C ARG A 153 -25.92 1.63 -13.00
#